data_94cb5ba47899453e74d0f30226d1deda
#
_entry.id   94cb5ba47899453e74d0f30226d1deda
#
_cell.length_a   1.000
_cell.length_b   1.000
_cell.length_c   1.000
_cell.angle_alpha   90.00
_cell.angle_beta   90.00
_cell.angle_gamma   90.00
#
_symmetry.space_group_name_H-M   'P 1'
#
loop_
_entity.id
_entity.type
_entity.pdbx_description
1 polymer ?
#
loop_
_entity_poly.entity_id
_entity_poly.type
_entity_poly.pdbx_seq_one_letter_code
_entity_poly.pdbx_strand_id
1 'polypeptide(L)'
;MAEKEVLLMKGNEAIAHAAIRCGCDAYFGYPITPQSEVIETLAELKPWETTGMVVLQAESEVASINMVYGAAGAGKRVFTSSSSPGVALMQEGISYMAGAELPGVFVNVQRGGPGLGTIQPSQSDYFQSTRGGGNGDYYVIVLAPSSVQEMADFMDLAFELAFKYRMPAMLLSDGVIGQMMEKVVLPEQKPRRTEEEV
;
A
#
# COMPACT_ATOMS: atom_id res chain seq x y z
N MET A 1 -14.02 6.69 -26.97
CA MET A 1 -13.59 6.80 -25.57
C MET A 1 -13.97 5.49 -24.92
N ALA A 2 -13.02 4.76 -24.34
CA ALA A 2 -13.36 3.54 -23.60
C ALA A 2 -14.29 3.93 -22.45
N GLU A 3 -15.32 3.14 -22.23
CA GLU A 3 -16.27 3.35 -21.14
C GLU A 3 -15.50 3.11 -19.83
N LYS A 4 -15.46 4.13 -18.96
CA LYS A 4 -14.75 3.99 -17.67
C LYS A 4 -15.48 2.99 -16.79
N GLU A 5 -14.77 2.01 -16.29
CA GLU A 5 -15.33 1.01 -15.38
C GLU A 5 -15.63 1.67 -14.01
N VAL A 6 -16.89 1.54 -13.59
CA VAL A 6 -17.37 2.09 -12.31
C VAL A 6 -17.91 0.94 -11.47
N LEU A 7 -17.31 0.74 -10.29
CA LEU A 7 -17.69 -0.32 -9.35
C LEU A 7 -18.06 0.26 -7.99
N LEU A 8 -19.01 -0.36 -7.30
CA LEU A 8 -19.30 -0.08 -5.90
C LEU A 8 -18.40 -0.98 -5.04
N MET A 9 -17.53 -0.38 -4.26
CA MET A 9 -16.54 -1.15 -3.46
C MET A 9 -16.13 -0.43 -2.19
N LYS A 10 -15.52 -1.18 -1.27
CA LYS A 10 -14.89 -0.64 -0.06
C LYS A 10 -13.56 0.03 -0.38
N GLY A 11 -13.08 0.91 0.51
CA GLY A 11 -11.76 1.54 0.38
C GLY A 11 -10.61 0.52 0.30
N ASN A 12 -10.64 -0.52 1.13
CA ASN A 12 -9.63 -1.59 1.08
C ASN A 12 -9.65 -2.35 -0.26
N GLU A 13 -10.83 -2.62 -0.81
CA GLU A 13 -10.98 -3.25 -2.13
C GLU A 13 -10.47 -2.32 -3.25
N ALA A 14 -10.73 -1.02 -3.14
CA ALA A 14 -10.28 -0.01 -4.09
C ALA A 14 -8.74 0.04 -4.20
N ILE A 15 -8.02 -0.11 -3.07
CA ILE A 15 -6.55 -0.23 -3.07
C ILE A 15 -6.10 -1.43 -3.90
N ALA A 16 -6.70 -2.61 -3.70
CA ALA A 16 -6.32 -3.83 -4.41
C ALA A 16 -6.55 -3.69 -5.92
N HIS A 17 -7.72 -3.20 -6.32
CA HIS A 17 -8.04 -2.93 -7.73
C HIS A 17 -7.08 -1.92 -8.35
N ALA A 18 -6.82 -0.80 -7.67
CA ALA A 18 -5.93 0.24 -8.16
C ALA A 18 -4.48 -0.25 -8.28
N ALA A 19 -3.99 -1.04 -7.34
CA ALA A 19 -2.65 -1.62 -7.39
C ALA A 19 -2.45 -2.47 -8.66
N ILE A 20 -3.42 -3.32 -9.00
CA ILE A 20 -3.39 -4.10 -10.24
C ILE A 20 -3.39 -3.17 -11.45
N ARG A 21 -4.28 -2.16 -11.47
CA ARG A 21 -4.44 -1.22 -12.59
C ARG A 21 -3.21 -0.35 -12.83
N CYS A 22 -2.48 0.04 -11.80
CA CYS A 22 -1.28 0.87 -11.96
C CYS A 22 -0.02 0.07 -12.34
N GLY A 23 -0.15 -1.23 -12.67
CA GLY A 23 0.96 -2.07 -13.13
C GLY A 23 1.91 -2.48 -11.99
N CYS A 24 1.37 -2.74 -10.81
CA CYS A 24 2.14 -3.27 -9.69
C CYS A 24 2.71 -4.66 -9.99
N ASP A 25 3.95 -4.91 -9.59
CA ASP A 25 4.64 -6.18 -9.80
C ASP A 25 4.39 -7.18 -8.68
N ALA A 26 4.27 -6.71 -7.42
CA ALA A 26 4.09 -7.60 -6.29
C ALA A 26 3.41 -6.93 -5.08
N TYR A 27 2.69 -7.76 -4.34
CA TYR A 27 2.19 -7.47 -3.01
C TYR A 27 2.71 -8.51 -2.02
N PHE A 28 3.24 -8.05 -0.92
CA PHE A 28 3.62 -8.89 0.22
C PHE A 28 2.96 -8.34 1.48
N GLY A 29 2.10 -9.12 2.12
CA GLY A 29 1.38 -8.63 3.28
C GLY A 29 1.05 -9.70 4.30
N TYR A 30 0.64 -9.25 5.47
CA TYR A 30 0.13 -10.07 6.54
C TYR A 30 -1.23 -9.51 6.99
N PRO A 31 -2.28 -10.35 7.11
CA PRO A 31 -3.62 -9.87 7.40
C PRO A 31 -3.71 -9.29 8.82
N ILE A 32 -4.31 -8.12 8.93
CA ILE A 32 -4.59 -7.44 10.19
C ILE A 32 -5.83 -6.55 10.03
N THR A 33 -6.77 -6.60 10.98
CA THR A 33 -7.94 -5.71 10.98
C THR A 33 -7.49 -4.25 11.19
N PRO A 34 -8.03 -3.27 10.41
CA PRO A 34 -9.18 -3.37 9.50
C PRO A 34 -8.80 -3.40 8.00
N GLN A 35 -7.66 -3.94 7.60
CA GLN A 35 -7.18 -3.90 6.20
C GLN A 35 -7.18 -5.27 5.49
N SER A 36 -7.70 -6.33 6.11
CA SER A 36 -7.60 -7.71 5.56
C SER A 36 -8.22 -7.86 4.17
N GLU A 37 -9.22 -7.06 3.83
CA GLU A 37 -9.85 -7.08 2.51
C GLU A 37 -8.87 -6.74 1.37
N VAL A 38 -7.75 -6.08 1.63
CA VAL A 38 -6.74 -5.83 0.58
C VAL A 38 -6.19 -7.15 0.03
N ILE A 39 -5.70 -8.03 0.91
CA ILE A 39 -5.16 -9.32 0.49
C ILE A 39 -6.27 -10.27 0.01
N GLU A 40 -7.45 -10.24 0.64
CA GLU A 40 -8.60 -11.04 0.25
C GLU A 40 -9.04 -10.71 -1.18
N THR A 41 -9.21 -9.43 -1.50
CA THR A 41 -9.56 -8.96 -2.84
C THR A 41 -8.50 -9.33 -3.87
N LEU A 42 -7.22 -9.17 -3.55
CA LEU A 42 -6.13 -9.61 -4.43
C LEU A 42 -6.19 -11.13 -4.69
N ALA A 43 -6.52 -11.93 -3.67
CA ALA A 43 -6.66 -13.37 -3.82
C ALA A 43 -7.87 -13.75 -4.69
N GLU A 44 -8.98 -13.03 -4.59
CA GLU A 44 -10.18 -13.21 -5.42
C GLU A 44 -9.94 -12.81 -6.89
N LEU A 45 -9.28 -11.68 -7.13
CA LEU A 45 -9.00 -11.15 -8.47
C LEU A 45 -7.90 -11.93 -9.20
N LYS A 46 -7.08 -12.71 -8.50
CA LYS A 46 -6.01 -13.56 -9.05
C LYS A 46 -5.12 -12.84 -10.06
N PRO A 47 -4.51 -11.70 -9.71
CA PRO A 47 -3.75 -10.91 -10.67
C PRO A 47 -2.53 -11.65 -11.26
N TRP A 48 -2.07 -12.73 -10.65
CA TRP A 48 -1.03 -13.59 -11.21
C TRP A 48 -1.48 -14.31 -12.50
N GLU A 49 -2.78 -14.54 -12.68
CA GLU A 49 -3.35 -15.14 -13.92
C GLU A 49 -3.54 -14.10 -15.03
N THR A 50 -3.73 -12.82 -14.70
CA THR A 50 -4.10 -11.76 -15.64
C THR A 50 -2.95 -10.82 -16.00
N THR A 51 -2.25 -10.30 -14.99
CA THR A 51 -1.16 -9.32 -15.17
C THR A 51 0.21 -9.90 -14.81
N GLY A 52 0.28 -11.08 -14.20
CA GLY A 52 1.50 -11.68 -13.69
C GLY A 52 1.98 -11.06 -12.37
N MET A 53 1.15 -10.24 -11.71
CA MET A 53 1.47 -9.67 -10.40
C MET A 53 1.58 -10.77 -9.34
N VAL A 54 2.65 -10.77 -8.57
CA VAL A 54 2.84 -11.71 -7.46
C VAL A 54 2.05 -11.25 -6.24
N VAL A 55 1.29 -12.15 -5.64
CA VAL A 55 0.60 -11.91 -4.37
C VAL A 55 1.02 -12.99 -3.38
N LEU A 56 1.59 -12.60 -2.25
CA LEU A 56 2.07 -13.55 -1.26
C LEU A 56 1.75 -13.06 0.16
N GLN A 57 1.13 -13.94 0.92
CA GLN A 57 0.97 -13.73 2.36
C GLN A 57 2.27 -14.12 3.07
N ALA A 58 2.91 -13.16 3.71
CA ALA A 58 4.06 -13.38 4.55
C ALA A 58 3.66 -13.98 5.91
N GLU A 59 4.60 -14.46 6.68
CA GLU A 59 4.36 -15.00 8.01
C GLU A 59 4.21 -13.93 9.11
N SER A 60 4.63 -12.70 8.81
CA SER A 60 4.56 -11.54 9.71
C SER A 60 4.77 -10.24 8.95
N GLU A 61 4.50 -9.10 9.60
CA GLU A 61 4.78 -7.78 9.05
C GLU A 61 6.28 -7.54 8.85
N VAL A 62 7.13 -8.10 9.72
CA VAL A 62 8.59 -8.03 9.57
C VAL A 62 9.04 -8.79 8.31
N ALA A 63 8.48 -9.97 8.06
CA ALA A 63 8.74 -10.68 6.82
C ALA A 63 8.24 -9.92 5.60
N SER A 64 7.02 -9.36 5.66
CA SER A 64 6.42 -8.56 4.59
C SER A 64 7.33 -7.42 4.15
N ILE A 65 7.80 -6.60 5.11
CA ILE A 65 8.64 -5.44 4.78
C ILE A 65 10.00 -5.84 4.19
N ASN A 66 10.59 -6.96 4.63
CA ASN A 66 11.83 -7.46 4.07
C ASN A 66 11.65 -7.98 2.63
N MET A 67 10.50 -8.61 2.31
CA MET A 67 10.15 -8.99 0.94
C MET A 67 9.95 -7.75 0.05
N VAL A 68 9.27 -6.71 0.57
CA VAL A 68 9.11 -5.42 -0.12
C VAL A 68 10.48 -4.80 -0.40
N TYR A 69 11.37 -4.75 0.60
CA TYR A 69 12.73 -4.23 0.48
C TYR A 69 13.52 -4.96 -0.63
N GLY A 70 13.49 -6.30 -0.61
CA GLY A 70 14.17 -7.11 -1.63
C GLY A 70 13.60 -6.90 -3.04
N ALA A 71 12.27 -6.85 -3.20
CA ALA A 71 11.63 -6.63 -4.49
C ALA A 71 11.87 -5.19 -5.02
N ALA A 72 11.84 -4.19 -4.14
CA ALA A 72 12.19 -2.81 -4.51
C ALA A 72 13.65 -2.71 -4.95
N GLY A 73 14.57 -3.42 -4.28
CA GLY A 73 15.98 -3.52 -4.68
C GLY A 73 16.20 -4.18 -6.05
N ALA A 74 15.27 -5.02 -6.47
CA ALA A 74 15.21 -5.59 -7.82
C ALA A 74 14.48 -4.69 -8.85
N GLY A 75 14.19 -3.43 -8.50
CA GLY A 75 13.54 -2.45 -9.37
C GLY A 75 12.04 -2.65 -9.56
N LYS A 76 11.37 -3.50 -8.77
CA LYS A 76 9.95 -3.83 -8.96
C LYS A 76 9.04 -2.81 -8.28
N ARG A 77 7.86 -2.54 -8.90
CA ARG A 77 6.75 -1.85 -8.25
C ARG A 77 6.12 -2.76 -7.22
N VAL A 78 6.34 -2.49 -5.95
CA VAL A 78 5.91 -3.36 -4.85
C VAL A 78 5.19 -2.56 -3.78
N PHE A 79 4.17 -3.16 -3.17
CA PHE A 79 3.50 -2.57 -2.02
C PHE A 79 3.19 -3.60 -0.94
N THR A 80 2.92 -3.08 0.23
CA THR A 80 2.34 -3.80 1.37
C THR A 80 1.25 -2.98 2.02
N SER A 81 0.37 -3.63 2.73
CA SER A 81 -0.64 -2.99 3.56
C SER A 81 -0.64 -3.59 4.97
N SER A 82 -0.90 -2.75 5.94
CA SER A 82 -1.03 -3.14 7.35
C SER A 82 -1.92 -2.15 8.11
N SER A 83 -1.98 -2.30 9.40
CA SER A 83 -2.63 -1.38 10.34
C SER A 83 -1.63 -1.02 11.43
N SER A 84 -1.86 0.07 12.09
CA SER A 84 -1.04 0.72 13.13
C SER A 84 0.03 -0.14 13.83
N PRO A 85 -0.29 -1.24 14.56
CA PRO A 85 0.74 -2.05 15.22
C PRO A 85 1.63 -2.82 14.22
N GLY A 86 1.08 -3.26 13.08
CA GLY A 86 1.86 -3.91 12.04
C GLY A 86 2.80 -2.94 11.33
N VAL A 87 2.35 -1.70 11.08
CA VAL A 87 3.21 -0.64 10.53
C VAL A 87 4.33 -0.29 11.51
N ALA A 88 4.07 -0.33 12.82
CA ALA A 88 5.12 -0.15 13.83
C ALA A 88 6.23 -1.21 13.71
N LEU A 89 5.89 -2.46 13.43
CA LEU A 89 6.85 -3.55 13.18
C LEU A 89 7.65 -3.35 11.87
N MET A 90 7.09 -2.64 10.89
CA MET A 90 7.73 -2.39 9.60
C MET A 90 8.74 -1.22 9.61
N GLN A 91 8.80 -0.41 10.66
CA GLN A 91 9.54 0.85 10.67
C GLN A 91 11.04 0.70 10.40
N GLU A 92 11.65 -0.38 10.85
CA GLU A 92 13.07 -0.68 10.54
C GLU A 92 13.27 -0.88 9.04
N GLY A 93 12.45 -1.72 8.39
CA GLY A 93 12.53 -1.96 6.95
C GLY A 93 12.23 -0.71 6.12
N ILE A 94 11.27 0.12 6.55
CA ILE A 94 10.99 1.42 5.90
C ILE A 94 12.23 2.33 5.98
N SER A 95 12.91 2.37 7.14
CA SER A 95 14.15 3.15 7.28
C SER A 95 15.27 2.63 6.38
N TYR A 96 15.38 1.31 6.21
CA TYR A 96 16.34 0.70 5.27
C TYR A 96 16.05 1.11 3.82
N MET A 97 14.77 1.09 3.41
CA MET A 97 14.38 1.52 2.08
C MET A 97 14.68 3.00 1.83
N ALA A 98 14.42 3.86 2.84
CA ALA A 98 14.78 5.28 2.75
C ALA A 98 16.30 5.47 2.62
N GLY A 99 17.09 4.77 3.42
CA GLY A 99 18.56 4.83 3.37
C GLY A 99 19.16 4.27 2.09
N ALA A 100 18.51 3.31 1.46
CA ALA A 100 18.93 2.71 0.19
C ALA A 100 18.31 3.41 -1.04
N GLU A 101 17.52 4.48 -0.87
CA GLU A 101 16.81 5.20 -1.93
C GLU A 101 15.91 4.28 -2.78
N LEU A 102 15.23 3.34 -2.13
CA LEU A 102 14.36 2.38 -2.80
C LEU A 102 12.89 2.81 -2.75
N PRO A 103 12.21 2.83 -3.92
CA PRO A 103 10.79 3.12 -3.99
C PRO A 103 9.94 1.94 -3.53
N GLY A 104 8.89 2.22 -2.79
CA GLY A 104 7.88 1.24 -2.39
C GLY A 104 6.66 1.94 -1.81
N VAL A 105 5.50 1.30 -1.88
CA VAL A 105 4.25 1.88 -1.36
C VAL A 105 3.78 1.10 -0.15
N PHE A 106 3.43 1.82 0.89
CA PHE A 106 2.91 1.30 2.15
C PHE A 106 1.51 1.83 2.37
N VAL A 107 0.60 0.96 2.76
CA VAL A 107 -0.76 1.36 3.13
C VAL A 107 -0.95 1.12 4.62
N ASN A 108 -1.21 2.18 5.37
CA ASN A 108 -1.62 2.12 6.77
C ASN A 108 -3.10 2.42 6.90
N VAL A 109 -3.91 1.39 7.15
CA VAL A 109 -5.32 1.57 7.52
C VAL A 109 -5.38 1.65 9.03
N GLN A 110 -5.30 2.87 9.57
CA GLN A 110 -5.10 3.15 10.98
C GLN A 110 -6.22 2.60 11.86
N ARG A 111 -5.84 2.13 13.05
CA ARG A 111 -6.72 1.74 14.13
C ARG A 111 -6.25 2.31 15.47
N GLY A 112 -7.09 2.25 16.49
CA GLY A 112 -6.78 2.80 17.81
C GLY A 112 -5.61 2.10 18.49
N GLY A 113 -4.68 2.91 19.00
CA GLY A 113 -3.53 2.54 19.83
C GLY A 113 -3.58 3.21 21.20
N PRO A 114 -2.51 3.17 22.00
CA PRO A 114 -1.20 2.53 21.73
C PRO A 114 -1.19 1.00 21.92
N GLY A 115 -0.06 0.37 21.57
CA GLY A 115 0.14 -1.08 21.65
C GLY A 115 -0.71 -1.82 20.64
N LEU A 116 -1.26 -2.98 21.01
CA LEU A 116 -2.19 -3.71 20.15
C LEU A 116 -3.45 -2.89 19.86
N GLY A 117 -3.85 -2.04 20.80
CA GLY A 117 -4.96 -1.11 20.67
C GLY A 117 -6.31 -1.78 20.49
N THR A 118 -7.14 -1.17 19.65
CA THR A 118 -8.47 -1.64 19.31
C THR A 118 -8.63 -1.72 17.80
N ILE A 119 -9.64 -2.45 17.32
CA ILE A 119 -9.99 -2.48 15.89
C ILE A 119 -10.78 -1.24 15.43
N GLN A 120 -11.09 -0.33 16.35
CA GLN A 120 -11.81 0.90 16.04
C GLN A 120 -10.94 1.85 15.21
N PRO A 121 -11.53 2.59 14.26
CA PRO A 121 -10.81 3.58 13.48
C PRO A 121 -10.12 4.63 14.32
N SER A 122 -8.96 5.07 13.89
CA SER A 122 -8.20 6.15 14.52
C SER A 122 -7.31 6.84 13.49
N GLN A 123 -6.84 8.05 13.80
CA GLN A 123 -5.89 8.82 12.99
C GLN A 123 -4.70 9.25 13.84
N SER A 124 -4.24 8.37 14.75
CA SER A 124 -3.20 8.68 15.73
C SER A 124 -1.76 8.39 15.26
N ASP A 125 -1.58 7.79 14.07
CA ASP A 125 -0.25 7.48 13.52
C ASP A 125 0.35 8.62 12.69
N TYR A 126 -0.22 9.83 12.78
CA TYR A 126 0.19 10.96 11.97
C TYR A 126 1.67 11.30 12.14
N PHE A 127 2.16 11.40 13.37
CA PHE A 127 3.56 11.72 13.63
C PHE A 127 4.51 10.57 13.26
N GLN A 128 4.13 9.32 13.51
CA GLN A 128 4.91 8.17 13.07
C GLN A 128 5.10 8.18 11.55
N SER A 129 4.03 8.47 10.81
CA SER A 129 4.05 8.47 9.35
C SER A 129 4.79 9.68 8.76
N THR A 130 4.63 10.87 9.34
CA THR A 130 5.13 12.13 8.77
C THR A 130 6.47 12.59 9.32
N ARG A 131 6.95 12.02 10.43
CA ARG A 131 8.18 12.45 11.12
C ARG A 131 9.24 11.36 11.23
N GLY A 132 9.11 10.26 10.47
CA GLY A 132 10.02 9.12 10.51
C GLY A 132 9.84 8.25 11.75
N GLY A 133 9.28 7.06 11.59
CA GLY A 133 9.00 6.12 12.68
C GLY A 133 10.18 5.20 13.03
N GLY A 134 11.15 5.07 12.12
CA GLY A 134 12.39 4.29 12.32
C GLY A 134 13.57 5.17 12.73
N ASN A 135 14.77 4.68 12.49
CA ASN A 135 16.02 5.40 12.81
C ASN A 135 16.53 6.18 11.58
N GLY A 136 17.33 7.22 11.82
CA GLY A 136 18.13 7.88 10.79
C GLY A 136 17.56 9.19 10.24
N ASP A 137 16.56 9.78 10.91
CA ASP A 137 16.05 11.13 10.57
C ASP A 137 15.63 11.27 9.09
N TYR A 138 14.86 10.31 8.60
CA TYR A 138 14.31 10.28 7.25
C TYR A 138 12.84 10.72 7.20
N TYR A 139 12.36 11.00 6.02
CA TYR A 139 10.95 11.27 5.74
C TYR A 139 10.40 10.28 4.71
N VAL A 140 9.10 10.11 4.70
CA VAL A 140 8.36 9.40 3.65
C VAL A 140 7.34 10.35 3.02
N ILE A 141 6.97 10.09 1.78
CA ILE A 141 5.86 10.79 1.13
C ILE A 141 4.57 10.22 1.70
N VAL A 142 3.71 11.07 2.28
CA VAL A 142 2.45 10.63 2.89
C VAL A 142 1.27 11.24 2.17
N LEU A 143 0.36 10.40 1.70
CA LEU A 143 -0.91 10.77 1.08
C LEU A 143 -2.06 10.29 1.97
N ALA A 144 -2.92 11.20 2.39
CA ALA A 144 -4.05 10.91 3.26
C ALA A 144 -5.37 11.02 2.47
N PRO A 145 -5.97 9.90 2.02
CA PRO A 145 -7.21 9.92 1.27
C PRO A 145 -8.39 10.32 2.16
N SER A 146 -9.33 11.07 1.59
CA SER A 146 -10.58 11.50 2.24
C SER A 146 -11.82 10.78 1.68
N SER A 147 -11.65 9.93 0.67
CA SER A 147 -12.73 9.17 0.03
C SER A 147 -12.23 7.84 -0.51
N VAL A 148 -13.15 6.95 -0.86
CA VAL A 148 -12.82 5.67 -1.50
C VAL A 148 -12.21 5.88 -2.89
N GLN A 149 -12.66 6.90 -3.62
CA GLN A 149 -12.04 7.26 -4.90
C GLN A 149 -10.57 7.66 -4.71
N GLU A 150 -10.26 8.48 -3.71
CA GLU A 150 -8.87 8.87 -3.42
C GLU A 150 -8.02 7.69 -2.95
N MET A 151 -8.59 6.67 -2.30
CA MET A 151 -7.86 5.42 -2.02
C MET A 151 -7.31 4.77 -3.30
N ALA A 152 -8.12 4.76 -4.37
CA ALA A 152 -7.70 4.23 -5.67
C ALA A 152 -6.71 5.18 -6.37
N ASP A 153 -7.01 6.47 -6.45
CA ASP A 153 -6.21 7.45 -7.18
C ASP A 153 -4.82 7.62 -6.57
N PHE A 154 -4.73 7.58 -5.24
CA PHE A 154 -3.47 7.76 -4.52
C PHE A 154 -2.55 6.54 -4.60
N MET A 155 -3.05 5.35 -4.94
CA MET A 155 -2.17 4.21 -5.20
C MET A 155 -1.24 4.48 -6.39
N ASP A 156 -1.79 4.96 -7.50
CA ASP A 156 -0.99 5.30 -8.67
C ASP A 156 -0.05 6.49 -8.39
N LEU A 157 -0.58 7.54 -7.78
CA LEU A 157 0.19 8.72 -7.39
C LEU A 157 1.34 8.36 -6.43
N ALA A 158 1.09 7.49 -5.45
CA ALA A 158 2.12 7.05 -4.51
C ALA A 158 3.28 6.32 -5.23
N PHE A 159 2.98 5.44 -6.18
CA PHE A 159 4.01 4.80 -7.00
C PHE A 159 4.77 5.81 -7.85
N GLU A 160 4.07 6.73 -8.52
CA GLU A 160 4.73 7.77 -9.32
C GLU A 160 5.68 8.63 -8.48
N LEU A 161 5.25 9.06 -7.32
CA LEU A 161 6.08 9.88 -6.41
C LEU A 161 7.23 9.07 -5.81
N ALA A 162 6.99 7.83 -5.38
CA ALA A 162 8.03 6.96 -4.83
C ALA A 162 9.16 6.74 -5.83
N PHE A 163 8.84 6.42 -7.08
CA PHE A 163 9.83 6.22 -8.14
C PHE A 163 10.52 7.51 -8.58
N LYS A 164 9.77 8.62 -8.67
CA LYS A 164 10.33 9.92 -9.03
C LYS A 164 11.37 10.41 -8.03
N TYR A 165 11.09 10.24 -6.75
CA TYR A 165 11.95 10.75 -5.67
C TYR A 165 12.84 9.68 -5.02
N ARG A 166 12.76 8.42 -5.50
CA ARG A 166 13.52 7.28 -5.00
C ARG A 166 13.40 7.12 -3.48
N MET A 167 12.17 7.06 -3.01
CA MET A 167 11.88 6.97 -1.57
C MET A 167 10.55 6.25 -1.30
N PRO A 168 10.34 5.75 -0.07
CA PRO A 168 9.06 5.19 0.35
C PRO A 168 7.93 6.22 0.26
N ALA A 169 6.74 5.76 -0.15
CA ALA A 169 5.50 6.51 -0.09
C ALA A 169 4.44 5.74 0.71
N MET A 170 3.59 6.46 1.44
CA MET A 170 2.57 5.86 2.30
C MET A 170 1.20 6.44 2.00
N LEU A 171 0.21 5.55 1.85
CA LEU A 171 -1.21 5.92 1.99
C LEU A 171 -1.57 5.80 3.47
N LEU A 172 -1.87 6.93 4.09
CA LEU A 172 -2.28 7.02 5.48
C LEU A 172 -3.80 7.15 5.55
N SER A 173 -4.47 6.02 5.57
CA SER A 173 -5.92 5.89 5.68
C SER A 173 -6.34 5.48 7.10
N ASP A 174 -7.61 5.23 7.29
CA ASP A 174 -8.16 4.70 8.54
C ASP A 174 -9.28 3.68 8.29
N GLY A 175 -9.73 3.03 9.36
CA GLY A 175 -10.74 2.00 9.28
C GLY A 175 -12.12 2.49 8.82
N VAL A 176 -12.42 3.80 8.91
CA VAL A 176 -13.67 4.35 8.36
C VAL A 176 -13.64 4.31 6.84
N ILE A 177 -12.63 4.94 6.25
CA ILE A 177 -12.51 4.99 4.77
C ILE A 177 -12.23 3.60 4.20
N GLY A 178 -11.41 2.78 4.90
CA GLY A 178 -11.14 1.41 4.49
C GLY A 178 -12.39 0.53 4.37
N GLN A 179 -13.37 0.72 5.25
CA GLN A 179 -14.63 -0.05 5.27
C GLN A 179 -15.80 0.65 4.57
N MET A 180 -15.70 1.95 4.31
CA MET A 180 -16.73 2.72 3.64
C MET A 180 -16.88 2.31 2.18
N MET A 181 -18.13 2.23 1.70
CA MET A 181 -18.43 1.86 0.31
C MET A 181 -18.82 3.08 -0.51
N GLU A 182 -18.21 3.25 -1.66
CA GLU A 182 -18.53 4.28 -2.64
C GLU A 182 -18.44 3.73 -4.07
N LYS A 183 -19.00 4.47 -5.01
CA LYS A 183 -18.76 4.24 -6.44
C LYS A 183 -17.38 4.74 -6.80
N VAL A 184 -16.54 3.84 -7.31
CA VAL A 184 -15.16 4.13 -7.70
C VAL A 184 -15.03 4.00 -9.21
N VAL A 185 -14.48 5.01 -9.84
CA VAL A 185 -14.07 5.00 -11.24
C VAL A 185 -12.65 4.44 -11.27
N LEU A 186 -12.49 3.23 -11.79
CA LEU A 186 -11.16 2.61 -11.86
C LEU A 186 -10.33 3.22 -13.00
N PRO A 187 -9.01 3.42 -12.79
CA PRO A 187 -8.10 3.84 -13.84
C PRO A 187 -7.96 2.77 -14.93
N GLU A 188 -7.51 3.17 -16.12
CA GLU A 188 -7.15 2.23 -17.16
C GLU A 188 -5.97 1.35 -16.72
N GLN A 189 -5.96 0.09 -17.21
CA GLN A 189 -4.88 -0.83 -16.89
C GLN A 189 -3.56 -0.35 -17.49
N LYS A 190 -2.58 -0.05 -16.66
CA LYS A 190 -1.20 0.20 -17.08
C LYS A 190 -0.45 -1.13 -17.22
N PRO A 191 0.46 -1.25 -18.20
CA PRO A 191 1.35 -2.40 -18.27
C PRO A 191 2.30 -2.40 -17.07
N ARG A 192 2.81 -3.58 -16.72
CA ARG A 192 3.96 -3.68 -15.81
C ARG A 192 5.20 -3.11 -16.50
N ARG A 193 6.13 -2.61 -15.71
CA ARG A 193 7.42 -2.12 -16.23
C ARG A 193 8.21 -3.27 -16.87
N THR A 194 8.84 -2.97 -18.00
CA THR A 194 9.75 -3.91 -18.67
C THR A 194 11.10 -3.96 -17.93
N GLU A 195 11.90 -4.97 -18.22
CA GLU A 195 13.26 -5.08 -17.63
C GLU A 195 14.18 -3.91 -18.04
N GLU A 196 13.91 -3.26 -19.17
CA GLU A 196 14.65 -2.08 -19.62
C GLU A 196 14.27 -0.79 -18.88
N GLU A 197 13.11 -0.78 -18.20
CA GLU A 197 12.59 0.36 -17.44
C GLU A 197 12.89 0.26 -15.94
N VAL A 198 13.56 -0.81 -15.51
CA VAL A 198 13.87 -1.12 -14.09
C VAL A 198 15.21 -0.55 -13.66
#